data_ec4a5931d25adf952d8106d167fcb3d9
#
_entry.id   ec4a5931d25adf952d8106d167fcb3d9
#
_cell.length_a   1.000
_cell.length_b   1.000
_cell.length_c   1.000
_cell.angle_alpha   90.00
_cell.angle_beta   90.00
_cell.angle_gamma   90.00
#
_symmetry.space_group_name_H-M   'P 1'
#
loop_
_entity.id
_entity.type
_entity.pdbx_description
1 polymer ?
#
loop_
_entity_poly.entity_id
_entity_poly.type
_entity_poly.pdbx_seq_one_letter_code
_entity_poly.pdbx_strand_id
1 'polypeptide(L)'
;MRVVIDTETNSLTNPTKVWVIVCKDIDTGVLDVFREPSTDQAERSRFIRYAAQITYWVGHNWLEYDYPCLNRLLGLVVPEVEDKSLDTLILSRLVDYSRKNRKWSPIPNSPPAPDNTGSGVGVHSAGHGFP
;
A
#
# COMPACT_ATOMS: atom_id res chain seq x y z
N MET A 1 -4.06 17.74 -2.83
CA MET A 1 -3.56 17.00 -1.65
C MET A 1 -2.88 15.75 -2.14
N ARG A 2 -1.72 15.43 -1.58
CA ARG A 2 -0.97 14.22 -1.90
C ARG A 2 -1.03 13.29 -0.70
N VAL A 3 -1.40 12.03 -0.90
CA VAL A 3 -1.59 11.11 0.22
C VAL A 3 -0.86 9.79 0.04
N VAL A 4 -0.45 9.22 1.17
CA VAL A 4 -0.10 7.80 1.25
C VAL A 4 -1.35 7.06 1.70
N ILE A 5 -1.72 6.02 0.98
CA ILE A 5 -2.90 5.22 1.29
C ILE A 5 -2.53 3.78 1.58
N ASP A 6 -3.19 3.20 2.57
CA ASP A 6 -3.09 1.79 2.88
C ASP A 6 -4.48 1.24 3.17
N THR A 7 -4.78 0.07 2.66
CA THR A 7 -6.10 -0.54 2.73
C THR A 7 -6.00 -1.95 3.31
N GLU A 8 -6.85 -2.25 4.29
CA GLU A 8 -6.96 -3.59 4.85
C GLU A 8 -8.28 -4.20 4.41
N THR A 9 -8.24 -5.42 3.91
CA THR A 9 -9.41 -6.15 3.40
C THR A 9 -9.50 -7.53 4.02
N ASN A 10 -10.62 -8.21 3.75
CA ASN A 10 -10.86 -9.55 4.29
C ASN A 10 -10.19 -10.68 3.49
N SER A 11 -9.57 -10.37 2.36
CA SER A 11 -8.89 -11.38 1.54
C SER A 11 -7.86 -10.74 0.64
N LEU A 12 -6.73 -11.41 0.47
CA LEU A 12 -5.68 -10.94 -0.45
C LEU A 12 -5.99 -11.28 -1.90
N THR A 13 -6.78 -12.34 -2.14
CA THR A 13 -7.01 -12.82 -3.49
C THR A 13 -8.38 -12.46 -4.04
N ASN A 14 -9.39 -12.41 -3.19
CA ASN A 14 -10.75 -12.07 -3.62
C ASN A 14 -11.44 -11.25 -2.54
N PRO A 15 -11.04 -10.00 -2.36
CA PRO A 15 -11.64 -9.17 -1.33
C PRO A 15 -13.11 -8.85 -1.64
N THR A 16 -13.93 -8.99 -0.62
CA THR A 16 -15.35 -8.62 -0.65
C THR A 16 -15.68 -7.54 0.36
N LYS A 17 -14.77 -7.25 1.28
CA LYS A 17 -14.93 -6.23 2.30
C LYS A 17 -13.65 -5.44 2.49
N VAL A 18 -13.81 -4.16 2.71
CA VAL A 18 -12.72 -3.27 3.14
C VAL A 18 -12.92 -3.01 4.62
N TRP A 19 -11.95 -3.45 5.43
CA TRP A 19 -12.00 -3.24 6.87
C TRP A 19 -11.67 -1.81 7.26
N VAL A 20 -10.60 -1.28 6.68
CA VAL A 20 -10.11 0.06 7.02
C VAL A 20 -9.30 0.62 5.87
N ILE A 21 -9.41 1.93 5.69
CA ILE A 21 -8.52 2.70 4.81
C ILE A 21 -7.86 3.75 5.69
N VAL A 22 -6.54 3.82 5.61
CA VAL A 22 -5.75 4.85 6.28
C VAL A 22 -5.10 5.72 5.22
N CYS A 23 -5.30 7.01 5.33
CA CYS A 23 -4.67 7.98 4.45
C CYS A 23 -3.86 8.98 5.27
N LYS A 24 -2.66 9.26 4.81
CA LYS A 24 -1.82 10.28 5.42
C LYS A 24 -1.50 11.35 4.39
N ASP A 25 -1.85 12.59 4.71
CA ASP A 25 -1.45 13.73 3.88
C ASP A 25 0.06 13.90 4.00
N ILE A 26 0.75 13.83 2.88
CA ILE A 26 2.22 13.90 2.84
C ILE A 26 2.70 15.26 3.30
N ASP A 27 1.96 16.33 3.00
CA ASP A 27 2.40 17.69 3.25
C ASP A 27 2.13 18.13 4.70
N THR A 28 1.04 17.68 5.30
CA THR A 28 0.65 18.09 6.66
C THR A 28 0.90 17.02 7.70
N GLY A 29 1.02 15.76 7.29
CA GLY A 29 1.15 14.63 8.20
C GLY A 29 -0.17 14.20 8.86
N VAL A 30 -1.29 14.80 8.48
CA VAL A 30 -2.59 14.47 9.07
C VAL A 30 -3.03 13.09 8.60
N LEU A 31 -3.48 12.26 9.56
CA LEU A 31 -4.01 10.93 9.29
C LEU A 31 -5.52 10.98 9.28
N ASP A 32 -6.11 10.32 8.30
CA ASP A 32 -7.54 10.06 8.26
C ASP A 32 -7.77 8.56 8.17
N VAL A 33 -8.70 8.05 8.96
CA VAL A 33 -9.04 6.63 9.03
C VAL A 33 -10.50 6.45 8.68
N PHE A 34 -10.76 5.55 7.75
CA PHE A 34 -12.11 5.21 7.29
C PHE A 34 -12.39 3.76 7.64
N ARG A 35 -13.33 3.51 8.55
CA ARG A 35 -13.59 2.17 9.07
C ARG A 35 -14.78 1.54 8.38
N GLU A 36 -14.58 0.33 7.89
CA GLU A 36 -15.60 -0.50 7.23
C GLU A 36 -16.39 0.26 6.14
N PRO A 37 -15.71 0.97 5.24
CA PRO A 37 -16.41 1.78 4.25
C PRO A 37 -17.20 0.95 3.24
N SER A 38 -16.93 -0.34 3.10
CA SER A 38 -17.69 -1.19 2.20
C SER A 38 -19.07 -1.53 2.75
N THR A 39 -19.26 -1.46 4.05
CA THR A 39 -20.55 -1.77 4.69
C THR A 39 -21.21 -0.54 5.34
N ASP A 40 -20.42 0.46 5.71
CA ASP A 40 -20.92 1.70 6.29
C ASP A 40 -21.01 2.76 5.19
N GLN A 41 -22.22 3.08 4.80
CA GLN A 41 -22.45 4.02 3.70
C GLN A 41 -21.96 5.44 4.03
N ALA A 42 -22.08 5.86 5.27
CA ALA A 42 -21.62 7.17 5.69
C ALA A 42 -20.08 7.27 5.59
N GLU A 43 -19.39 6.23 6.01
CA GLU A 43 -17.94 6.17 5.91
C GLU A 43 -17.49 6.09 4.44
N ARG A 44 -18.19 5.33 3.62
CA ARG A 44 -17.91 5.27 2.18
C ARG A 44 -18.03 6.65 1.55
N SER A 45 -19.11 7.34 1.83
CA SER A 45 -19.33 8.68 1.30
C SER A 45 -18.27 9.65 1.78
N ARG A 46 -17.88 9.55 3.05
CA ARG A 46 -16.82 10.38 3.63
C ARG A 46 -15.50 10.13 2.92
N PHE A 47 -15.17 8.86 2.67
CA PHE A 47 -13.95 8.52 1.95
C PHE A 47 -13.98 9.04 0.52
N ILE A 48 -15.08 8.87 -0.20
CA ILE A 48 -15.18 9.34 -1.59
C ILE A 48 -15.01 10.85 -1.66
N ARG A 49 -15.61 11.61 -0.73
CA ARG A 49 -15.41 13.07 -0.67
C ARG A 49 -13.97 13.44 -0.37
N TYR A 50 -13.34 12.71 0.54
CA TYR A 50 -11.93 12.90 0.86
C TYR A 50 -11.07 12.62 -0.39
N ALA A 51 -11.33 11.51 -1.05
CA ALA A 51 -10.59 11.08 -2.23
C ALA A 51 -10.68 12.08 -3.39
N ALA A 52 -11.79 12.80 -3.50
CA ALA A 52 -11.97 13.81 -4.55
C ALA A 52 -10.98 14.97 -4.42
N GLN A 53 -10.38 15.15 -3.26
CA GLN A 53 -9.40 16.22 -3.02
C GLN A 53 -7.96 15.75 -3.28
N ILE A 54 -7.76 14.48 -3.54
CA ILE A 54 -6.42 13.93 -3.72
C ILE A 54 -5.98 14.14 -5.17
N THR A 55 -4.79 14.70 -5.33
CA THR A 55 -4.20 14.95 -6.64
C THR A 55 -3.07 13.97 -6.94
N TYR A 56 -2.51 13.33 -5.93
CA TYR A 56 -1.43 12.35 -6.12
C TYR A 56 -1.52 11.28 -5.03
N TRP A 57 -1.42 10.03 -5.47
CA TRP A 57 -1.59 8.85 -4.62
C TRP A 57 -0.27 8.12 -4.48
N VAL A 58 0.07 7.72 -3.27
CA VAL A 58 1.23 6.87 -3.00
C VAL A 58 0.75 5.64 -2.24
N GLY A 59 1.06 4.46 -2.76
CA GLY A 59 0.67 3.24 -2.09
C GLY A 59 1.51 2.06 -2.52
N HIS A 60 1.57 1.03 -1.69
CA HIS A 60 2.28 -0.19 -2.00
C HIS A 60 1.33 -1.18 -2.65
N ASN A 61 1.65 -1.60 -3.86
CA ASN A 61 0.77 -2.41 -4.71
C ASN A 61 -0.58 -1.73 -4.97
N TRP A 62 -0.56 -0.41 -4.99
CA TRP A 62 -1.75 0.42 -5.11
C TRP A 62 -2.48 0.19 -6.43
N LEU A 63 -1.75 0.18 -7.54
CA LEU A 63 -2.35 0.11 -8.87
C LEU A 63 -2.95 -1.26 -9.19
N GLU A 64 -2.36 -2.34 -8.67
CA GLU A 64 -2.83 -3.69 -8.97
C GLU A 64 -3.77 -4.27 -7.90
N TYR A 65 -3.73 -3.74 -6.69
CA TYR A 65 -4.55 -4.29 -5.62
C TYR A 65 -5.51 -3.29 -5.00
N ASP A 66 -5.00 -2.24 -4.33
CA ASP A 66 -5.86 -1.34 -3.57
C ASP A 66 -6.86 -0.61 -4.46
N TYR A 67 -6.37 0.01 -5.53
CA TYR A 67 -7.24 0.78 -6.39
C TYR A 67 -8.33 -0.07 -7.05
N PRO A 68 -8.02 -1.21 -7.69
CA PRO A 68 -9.07 -2.07 -8.24
C PRO A 68 -10.07 -2.53 -7.20
N CYS A 69 -9.62 -2.80 -5.97
CA CYS A 69 -10.48 -3.19 -4.87
C CYS A 69 -11.42 -2.04 -4.48
N LEU A 70 -10.88 -0.85 -4.28
CA LEU A 70 -11.67 0.32 -3.91
C LEU A 70 -12.60 0.75 -5.04
N ASN A 71 -12.17 0.61 -6.27
CA ASN A 71 -13.03 0.88 -7.43
C ASN A 71 -14.23 -0.06 -7.43
N ARG A 72 -13.99 -1.35 -7.25
CA ARG A 72 -15.05 -2.37 -7.29
C ARG A 72 -15.98 -2.30 -6.08
N LEU A 73 -15.42 -2.16 -4.89
CA LEU A 73 -16.20 -2.25 -3.65
C LEU A 73 -16.78 -0.92 -3.18
N LEU A 74 -16.13 0.20 -3.49
CA LEU A 74 -16.57 1.51 -3.04
C LEU A 74 -16.99 2.45 -4.17
N GLY A 75 -16.73 2.08 -5.41
CA GLY A 75 -17.02 2.96 -6.54
C GLY A 75 -16.02 4.11 -6.71
N LEU A 76 -14.83 3.97 -6.12
CA LEU A 76 -13.79 4.99 -6.31
C LEU A 76 -13.34 5.03 -7.76
N VAL A 77 -13.38 6.19 -8.38
CA VAL A 77 -12.86 6.39 -9.74
C VAL A 77 -11.84 7.51 -9.70
N VAL A 78 -10.61 7.18 -10.12
CA VAL A 78 -9.53 8.17 -10.23
C VAL A 78 -9.13 8.23 -11.71
N PRO A 79 -9.48 9.30 -12.41
CA PRO A 79 -9.09 9.45 -13.82
C PRO A 79 -7.57 9.47 -13.94
N GLU A 80 -7.05 8.74 -14.93
CA GLU A 80 -5.59 8.69 -15.17
C GLU A 80 -4.80 8.30 -13.91
N VAL A 81 -5.30 7.30 -13.19
CA VAL A 81 -4.73 6.91 -11.90
C VAL A 81 -3.24 6.58 -12.00
N GLU A 82 -2.82 5.98 -13.11
CA GLU A 82 -1.42 5.60 -13.30
C GLU A 82 -0.51 6.82 -13.36
N ASP A 83 -0.99 7.91 -13.98
CA ASP A 83 -0.20 9.15 -14.08
C ASP A 83 -0.21 9.96 -12.78
N LYS A 84 -1.15 9.66 -11.89
CA LYS A 84 -1.33 10.38 -10.63
C LYS A 84 -0.93 9.54 -9.43
N SER A 85 -0.12 8.51 -9.63
CA SER A 85 0.21 7.58 -8.57
C SER A 85 1.67 7.18 -8.59
N LEU A 86 2.20 6.92 -7.39
CA LEU A 86 3.46 6.21 -7.21
C LEU A 86 3.16 4.90 -6.51
N ASP A 87 3.41 3.79 -7.18
CA ASP A 87 3.28 2.48 -6.59
C ASP A 87 4.65 2.03 -6.08
N THR A 88 4.79 1.97 -4.76
CA THR A 88 6.07 1.66 -4.16
C THR A 88 6.50 0.21 -4.37
N LEU A 89 5.56 -0.70 -4.66
CA LEU A 89 5.92 -2.06 -5.03
C LEU A 89 6.62 -2.10 -6.38
N ILE A 90 6.10 -1.36 -7.36
CA ILE A 90 6.73 -1.27 -8.68
C ILE A 90 8.10 -0.64 -8.55
N LEU A 91 8.20 0.45 -7.80
CA LEU A 91 9.47 1.11 -7.54
C LEU A 91 10.46 0.16 -6.86
N SER A 92 10.00 -0.59 -5.87
CA SER A 92 10.80 -1.58 -5.16
C SER A 92 11.33 -2.66 -6.11
N ARG A 93 10.48 -3.15 -7.01
CA ARG A 93 10.91 -4.15 -8.01
C ARG A 93 11.98 -3.61 -8.96
N LEU A 94 11.84 -2.36 -9.37
CA LEU A 94 12.86 -1.74 -10.22
C LEU A 94 14.20 -1.58 -9.50
N VAL A 95 14.17 -1.18 -8.24
CA VAL A 95 15.38 -1.04 -7.42
C VAL A 95 15.99 -2.41 -7.11
N ASP A 96 15.16 -3.41 -6.84
CA ASP A 96 15.61 -4.74 -6.45
C ASP A 96 16.04 -5.61 -7.62
N TYR A 97 15.79 -5.21 -8.83
CA TYR A 97 16.09 -6.05 -10.00
C TYR A 97 17.55 -6.51 -10.00
N SER A 98 18.47 -5.60 -9.82
CA SER A 98 19.88 -5.94 -9.77
C SER A 98 20.25 -6.64 -8.47
N ARG A 99 19.53 -6.42 -7.39
CA ARG A 99 19.77 -7.05 -6.10
C ARG A 99 19.46 -8.54 -6.13
N LYS A 100 18.40 -8.94 -6.80
CA LYS A 100 18.02 -10.36 -6.92
C LYS A 100 19.10 -11.18 -7.62
N ASN A 101 19.85 -10.58 -8.50
CA ASN A 101 20.89 -11.25 -9.28
C ASN A 101 22.28 -11.02 -8.72
N ARG A 102 22.39 -10.38 -7.58
CA ARG A 102 23.66 -10.04 -6.98
C ARG A 102 23.93 -10.95 -5.80
N LYS A 103 25.11 -11.57 -5.81
CA LYS A 103 25.52 -12.36 -4.66
C LYS A 103 25.81 -11.44 -3.49
N TRP A 104 25.49 -11.89 -2.30
CA TRP A 104 25.84 -11.20 -1.09
C TRP A 104 27.37 -11.15 -0.97
N SER A 105 27.91 -9.97 -0.79
CA SER A 105 29.35 -9.79 -0.59
C SER A 105 29.53 -8.92 0.63
N PRO A 106 30.01 -9.50 1.74
CA PRO A 106 30.23 -8.69 2.92
C PRO A 106 31.33 -7.68 2.70
N ILE A 107 31.11 -6.46 3.13
CA ILE A 107 32.12 -5.45 3.18
C ILE A 107 32.91 -5.67 4.46
N PRO A 108 34.19 -5.34 4.51
CA PRO A 108 34.92 -5.43 5.77
C PRO A 108 34.17 -4.73 6.90
N ASN A 109 34.02 -5.43 8.01
CA ASN A 109 33.30 -4.98 9.19
C ASN A 109 31.77 -4.85 8.99
N SER A 110 31.24 -5.38 7.92
CA SER A 110 29.80 -5.42 7.74
C SER A 110 29.21 -6.65 8.46
N PRO A 111 27.92 -6.62 8.77
CA PRO A 111 27.28 -7.79 9.35
C PRO A 111 27.28 -8.96 8.36
N PRO A 112 27.15 -10.20 8.87
CA PRO A 112 27.08 -11.35 7.98
C PRO A 112 25.86 -11.31 7.09
N ALA A 113 25.89 -12.11 6.03
CA ALA A 113 24.79 -12.23 5.10
C ALA A 113 23.50 -12.61 5.85
N PRO A 114 22.36 -12.10 5.39
CA PRO A 114 21.08 -12.45 6.00
C PRO A 114 20.85 -13.94 6.01
N ASP A 115 20.31 -14.44 7.11
CA ASP A 115 19.97 -15.83 7.23
C ASP A 115 18.56 -16.05 6.72
N ASN A 116 18.43 -16.83 5.68
CA ASN A 116 17.13 -17.12 5.09
C ASN A 116 16.55 -18.43 5.56
N THR A 117 17.15 -19.06 6.55
CA THR A 117 16.64 -20.33 7.00
C THR A 117 15.49 -20.10 7.91
N GLY A 118 14.44 -19.85 7.41
CA GLY A 118 13.26 -19.90 8.16
C GLY A 118 12.99 -19.03 9.24
N SER A 119 13.74 -18.34 9.53
CA SER A 119 13.45 -17.54 10.55
C SER A 119 12.43 -16.66 10.16
N GLY A 120 11.87 -16.92 9.78
CA GLY A 120 11.00 -16.14 9.56
C GLY A 120 11.03 -14.92 9.55
N VAL A 121 11.13 -14.91 9.45
CA VAL A 121 10.91 -13.96 9.51
C VAL A 121 9.82 -13.70 9.51
N GLY A 122 9.54 -13.79 9.83
CA GLY A 122 8.54 -13.52 9.90
C GLY A 122 8.16 -12.42 10.10
N VAL A 123 8.22 -12.15 10.17
CA VAL A 123 7.97 -11.27 10.35
C VAL A 123 7.56 -10.52 9.70
N HIS A 124 7.43 -10.47 9.41
CA HIS A 124 7.03 -9.81 8.92
C HIS A 124 6.17 -9.67 8.61
N SER A 125 6.16 -9.88 8.82
CA SER A 125 5.47 -9.64 8.61
C SER A 125 4.89 -9.13 8.48
N ALA A 126 4.88 -9.13 8.50
CA ALA A 126 4.29 -8.61 8.28
C ALA A 126 3.79 -7.96 8.12
N GLY A 127 4.03 -8.00 8.09
CA GLY A 127 3.43 -7.43 7.75
C GLY A 127 3.20 -6.72 7.84
N HIS A 128 3.18 -6.79 7.77
CA HIS A 128 3.01 -6.14 7.76
C HIS A 128 3.08 -5.33 7.71
N GLY A 129 3.39 -5.41 7.71
CA GLY A 129 3.43 -4.75 7.41
C GLY A 129 3.99 -3.97 7.40
N PHE A 130 4.09 -4.07 7.34
CA PHE A 130 4.54 -3.56 7.27
C PHE A 130 4.99 -3.57 7.17
N PRO A 131 5.39 -3.65 7.03
CA PRO A 131 5.51 -3.81 7.11
C PRO A 131 5.65 -3.80 7.04
#